data_10f91ca7c00de49cd47755d3d05b0bd3
#
_entry.id   10f91ca7c00de49cd47755d3d05b0bd3
#
_cell.length_a   1.000
_cell.length_b   1.000
_cell.length_c   1.000
_cell.angle_alpha   90.00
_cell.angle_beta   90.00
_cell.angle_gamma   90.00
#
_symmetry.space_group_name_H-M   'P 1'
#
loop_
_entity.id
_entity.type
_entity.pdbx_description
1 polymer ?
#
loop_
_entity_poly.entity_id
_entity_poly.type
_entity_poly.pdbx_seq_one_letter_code
_entity_poly.pdbx_strand_id
1 'polypeptide(L)'
;YSSAFGDWRTRYVQIADDEEGAYFLDFDVEPQYDSVKLNNPEMNCEKIYLDAYQQISTVGGERYPEATSAVNRQIAKGCILMNYVGHGGEVGVAEERVISVPQIQEWSNINKLPLIVSATCEFTKYDDPDRVSAGEWASINPSGAAIALMTTTRSVFFGVNTNTGKSFFN
;
A
#
# COMPACT_ATOMS: atom_id res chain seq x y z
N TYR A 1 22.25 -12.71 8.51
CA TYR A 1 20.81 -13.00 8.57
C TYR A 1 20.11 -12.48 9.84
N SER A 2 20.82 -11.98 10.85
CA SER A 2 20.23 -11.44 12.09
C SER A 2 19.33 -10.22 11.79
N SER A 3 19.66 -9.43 10.79
CA SER A 3 18.87 -8.27 10.35
C SER A 3 17.49 -8.61 9.77
N ALA A 4 17.25 -9.86 9.39
CA ALA A 4 15.96 -10.33 8.90
C ALA A 4 15.00 -10.75 10.03
N PHE A 5 15.43 -10.79 11.28
CA PHE A 5 14.60 -11.08 12.46
C PHE A 5 14.20 -9.78 13.16
N GLY A 6 13.02 -9.72 13.74
CA GLY A 6 12.57 -8.59 14.53
C GLY A 6 11.05 -8.37 14.48
N ASP A 7 10.60 -7.35 15.19
CA ASP A 7 9.20 -6.99 15.41
C ASP A 7 8.46 -6.60 14.13
N TRP A 8 9.18 -6.34 13.04
CA TRP A 8 8.57 -6.05 11.75
C TRP A 8 7.67 -7.19 11.24
N ARG A 9 7.91 -8.42 11.70
CA ARG A 9 7.12 -9.61 11.32
C ARG A 9 5.73 -9.66 11.93
N THR A 10 5.46 -8.83 12.92
CA THR A 10 4.12 -8.64 13.52
C THR A 10 3.52 -7.28 13.18
N ARG A 11 4.12 -6.54 12.25
CA ARG A 11 3.58 -5.26 11.80
C ARG A 11 2.75 -5.41 10.55
N TYR A 12 1.58 -4.81 10.62
CA TYR A 12 0.64 -4.65 9.52
C TYR A 12 0.43 -3.17 9.27
N VAL A 13 0.60 -2.72 8.04
CA VAL A 13 0.38 -1.32 7.64
C VAL A 13 -0.88 -1.28 6.79
N GLN A 14 -1.84 -0.46 7.21
CA GLN A 14 -3.10 -0.25 6.50
C GLN A 14 -3.14 1.18 5.98
N ILE A 15 -3.37 1.35 4.69
CA ILE A 15 -3.41 2.64 4.01
C ILE A 15 -4.75 2.77 3.32
N ALA A 16 -5.46 3.89 3.56
CA ALA A 16 -6.73 4.20 2.91
C ALA A 16 -6.67 5.55 2.21
N ASP A 17 -7.19 5.59 0.99
CA ASP A 17 -7.46 6.79 0.25
C ASP A 17 -8.61 7.58 0.90
N ASP A 18 -8.66 8.89 0.67
CA ASP A 18 -9.69 9.80 1.18
C ASP A 18 -10.78 10.12 0.16
N GLU A 19 -10.65 9.64 -1.06
CA GLU A 19 -11.66 9.82 -2.09
C GLU A 19 -12.90 8.95 -1.84
N GLU A 20 -13.98 9.24 -2.57
CA GLU A 20 -15.29 8.57 -2.43
C GLU A 20 -15.92 8.74 -1.03
N GLY A 21 -15.56 9.82 -0.32
CA GLY A 21 -15.93 10.02 1.07
C GLY A 21 -15.37 8.90 1.95
N ALA A 22 -16.10 8.43 2.94
CA ALA A 22 -15.63 7.38 3.84
C ALA A 22 -15.75 5.95 3.28
N TYR A 23 -15.99 5.76 1.98
CA TYR A 23 -16.28 4.42 1.43
C TYR A 23 -15.13 3.43 1.66
N PHE A 24 -13.91 3.80 1.28
CA PHE A 24 -12.74 2.93 1.47
C PHE A 24 -12.47 2.66 2.95
N LEU A 25 -12.73 3.65 3.79
CA LEU A 25 -12.56 3.56 5.23
C LEU A 25 -13.57 2.59 5.84
N ASP A 26 -14.87 2.85 5.65
CA ASP A 26 -15.96 2.18 6.36
C ASP A 26 -16.25 0.78 5.82
N PHE A 27 -16.12 0.56 4.52
CA PHE A 27 -16.52 -0.70 3.88
C PHE A 27 -15.36 -1.63 3.56
N ASP A 28 -14.12 -1.13 3.54
CA ASP A 28 -12.94 -1.93 3.20
C ASP A 28 -11.96 -2.03 4.38
N VAL A 29 -11.26 -0.94 4.70
CA VAL A 29 -10.07 -1.05 5.57
C VAL A 29 -10.40 -1.28 7.04
N GLU A 30 -11.45 -0.67 7.60
CA GLU A 30 -11.84 -0.93 8.99
C GLU A 30 -12.34 -2.36 9.20
N PRO A 31 -13.24 -2.92 8.36
CA PRO A 31 -13.61 -4.34 8.47
C PRO A 31 -12.43 -5.30 8.32
N GLN A 32 -11.47 -5.00 7.43
CA GLN A 32 -10.25 -5.81 7.28
C GLN A 32 -9.36 -5.72 8.53
N TYR A 33 -9.21 -4.53 9.10
CA TYR A 33 -8.48 -4.34 10.35
C TYR A 33 -9.10 -5.14 11.50
N ASP A 34 -10.42 -5.08 11.65
CA ASP A 34 -11.15 -5.79 12.70
C ASP A 34 -10.98 -7.31 12.55
N SER A 35 -11.02 -7.82 11.31
CA SER A 35 -10.78 -9.24 11.04
C SER A 35 -9.35 -9.65 11.40
N VAL A 36 -8.34 -8.86 11.01
CA VAL A 36 -6.94 -9.13 11.38
C VAL A 36 -6.77 -9.12 12.90
N LYS A 37 -7.34 -8.12 13.59
CA LYS A 37 -7.22 -8.01 15.06
C LYS A 37 -7.91 -9.15 15.79
N LEU A 38 -9.04 -9.62 15.29
CA LEU A 38 -9.78 -10.73 15.88
C LEU A 38 -9.02 -12.05 15.74
N ASN A 39 -8.46 -12.31 14.56
CA ASN A 39 -7.83 -13.58 14.24
C ASN A 39 -6.33 -13.61 14.60
N ASN A 40 -5.68 -12.45 14.69
CA ASN A 40 -4.23 -12.31 14.94
C ASN A 40 -3.99 -11.16 15.94
N PRO A 41 -4.38 -11.31 17.21
CA PRO A 41 -4.32 -10.23 18.20
C PRO A 41 -2.89 -9.73 18.50
N GLU A 42 -1.87 -10.50 18.14
CA GLU A 42 -0.45 -10.13 18.25
C GLU A 42 0.02 -9.16 17.16
N MET A 43 -0.75 -8.97 16.11
CA MET A 43 -0.41 -8.04 15.03
C MET A 43 -0.52 -6.59 15.46
N ASN A 44 0.53 -5.83 15.22
CA ASN A 44 0.57 -4.39 15.43
C ASN A 44 0.19 -3.68 14.14
N CYS A 45 -1.01 -3.10 14.09
CA CYS A 45 -1.48 -2.37 12.94
C CYS A 45 -1.12 -0.88 13.05
N GLU A 46 -0.49 -0.38 12.00
CA GLU A 46 -0.28 1.06 11.77
C GLU A 46 -1.27 1.53 10.70
N LYS A 47 -2.09 2.50 11.04
CA LYS A 47 -3.10 3.08 10.14
C LYS A 47 -2.59 4.37 9.53
N ILE A 48 -2.58 4.46 8.21
CA ILE A 48 -2.20 5.65 7.44
C ILE A 48 -3.41 5.97 6.55
N TYR A 49 -4.38 6.66 7.10
CA TYR A 49 -5.58 7.09 6.40
C TYR A 49 -5.42 8.53 5.95
N LEU A 50 -5.59 8.78 4.65
CA LEU A 50 -5.26 10.09 4.06
C LEU A 50 -6.10 11.21 4.66
N ASP A 51 -7.35 10.94 5.03
CA ASP A 51 -8.23 11.87 5.77
C ASP A 51 -7.62 12.44 7.06
N ALA A 52 -6.68 11.74 7.68
CA ALA A 52 -6.04 12.17 8.92
C ALA A 52 -4.83 13.09 8.71
N TYR A 53 -4.45 13.33 7.44
CA TYR A 53 -3.26 14.12 7.09
C TYR A 53 -3.65 15.44 6.40
N GLN A 54 -2.77 16.42 6.51
CA GLN A 54 -2.99 17.69 5.83
C GLN A 54 -2.61 17.58 4.35
N GLN A 55 -3.60 17.79 3.49
CA GLN A 55 -3.39 17.92 2.06
C GLN A 55 -2.80 19.29 1.73
N ILE A 56 -1.86 19.34 0.81
CA ILE A 56 -1.27 20.58 0.29
C ILE A 56 -1.39 20.63 -1.22
N SER A 57 -1.75 21.79 -1.75
CA SER A 57 -1.79 22.03 -3.21
C SER A 57 -0.40 22.42 -3.72
N THR A 58 0.01 21.80 -4.81
CA THR A 58 1.28 22.07 -5.49
C THR A 58 1.05 22.32 -7.00
N VAL A 59 2.05 22.81 -7.72
CA VAL A 59 2.00 22.97 -9.18
C VAL A 59 1.76 21.62 -9.88
N GLY A 60 2.17 20.51 -9.27
CA GLY A 60 1.99 19.14 -9.80
C GLY A 60 0.74 18.41 -9.27
N GLY A 61 -0.24 19.13 -8.71
CA GLY A 61 -1.45 18.59 -8.09
C GLY A 61 -1.36 18.56 -6.56
N GLU A 62 -2.36 17.96 -5.95
CA GLU A 62 -2.45 17.83 -4.51
C GLU A 62 -1.51 16.74 -3.97
N ARG A 63 -1.10 16.84 -2.72
CA ARG A 63 -0.12 15.94 -2.09
C ARG A 63 -0.39 15.81 -0.59
N TYR A 64 -0.02 14.64 -0.05
CA TYR A 64 0.04 14.34 1.39
C TYR A 64 1.47 14.06 1.84
N PRO A 65 2.35 15.08 2.04
CA PRO A 65 3.76 14.84 2.34
C PRO A 65 3.99 14.07 3.64
N GLU A 66 3.14 14.30 4.65
CA GLU A 66 3.24 13.62 5.94
C GLU A 66 2.81 12.15 5.84
N ALA A 67 1.76 11.82 5.06
CA ALA A 67 1.35 10.46 4.79
C ALA A 67 2.42 9.71 3.98
N THR A 68 2.95 10.34 2.92
CA THR A 68 4.09 9.83 2.14
C THR A 68 5.29 9.51 3.04
N SER A 69 5.63 10.42 3.96
CA SER A 69 6.70 10.21 4.93
C SER A 69 6.38 9.08 5.91
N ALA A 70 5.10 8.93 6.31
CA ALA A 70 4.66 7.84 7.18
C ALA A 70 4.83 6.48 6.48
N VAL A 71 4.42 6.36 5.21
CA VAL A 71 4.63 5.14 4.41
C VAL A 71 6.12 4.79 4.33
N ASN A 72 6.97 5.74 3.96
CA ASN A 72 8.40 5.52 3.84
C ASN A 72 9.03 5.10 5.18
N ARG A 73 8.58 5.68 6.31
CA ARG A 73 9.03 5.24 7.64
C ARG A 73 8.63 3.80 7.95
N GLN A 74 7.42 3.36 7.55
CA GLN A 74 6.99 1.97 7.78
C GLN A 74 7.77 0.98 6.91
N ILE A 75 8.04 1.30 5.66
CA ILE A 75 8.93 0.51 4.80
C ILE A 75 10.32 0.37 5.43
N ALA A 76 10.91 1.45 5.89
CA ALA A 76 12.24 1.43 6.53
C ALA A 76 12.26 0.62 7.84
N LYS A 77 11.23 0.76 8.68
CA LYS A 77 11.06 -0.07 9.90
C LYS A 77 10.83 -1.54 9.55
N GLY A 78 10.15 -1.80 8.45
CA GLY A 78 9.67 -3.10 8.01
C GLY A 78 8.27 -3.43 8.54
N CYS A 79 7.52 -4.15 7.72
CA CYS A 79 6.24 -4.77 8.04
C CYS A 79 6.13 -6.09 7.29
N ILE A 80 5.31 -7.01 7.79
CA ILE A 80 5.06 -8.27 7.09
C ILE A 80 4.02 -8.10 5.99
N LEU A 81 3.08 -7.19 6.22
CA LEU A 81 1.94 -6.93 5.34
C LEU A 81 1.70 -5.42 5.23
N MET A 82 1.57 -4.94 4.01
CA MET A 82 1.13 -3.58 3.69
C MET A 82 -0.09 -3.69 2.79
N ASN A 83 -1.20 -3.09 3.22
CA ASN A 83 -2.44 -3.05 2.45
C ASN A 83 -2.76 -1.61 2.07
N TYR A 84 -3.10 -1.41 0.81
CA TYR A 84 -3.62 -0.15 0.29
C TYR A 84 -4.99 -0.38 -0.35
N VAL A 85 -5.95 0.47 -0.04
CA VAL A 85 -7.26 0.51 -0.69
C VAL A 85 -7.57 1.93 -1.14
N GLY A 86 -7.88 2.09 -2.41
CA GLY A 86 -8.18 3.39 -2.99
C GLY A 86 -7.89 3.48 -4.48
N HIS A 87 -7.83 4.69 -4.99
CA HIS A 87 -7.47 4.96 -6.37
C HIS A 87 -5.98 4.75 -6.65
N GLY A 88 -5.65 4.59 -7.92
CA GLY A 88 -4.27 4.48 -8.35
C GLY A 88 -4.15 4.05 -9.81
N GLY A 89 -2.94 3.76 -10.20
CA GLY A 89 -2.61 3.38 -11.57
C GLY A 89 -1.15 2.97 -11.70
N GLU A 90 -0.67 2.93 -12.92
CA GLU A 90 0.67 2.46 -13.27
C GLU A 90 1.82 3.24 -12.59
N VAL A 91 1.58 4.50 -12.24
CA VAL A 91 2.64 5.38 -11.68
C VAL A 91 2.66 5.43 -10.15
N GLY A 92 1.64 4.86 -9.50
CA GLY A 92 1.53 4.87 -8.04
C GLY A 92 0.09 4.77 -7.55
N VAL A 93 -0.11 5.07 -6.26
CA VAL A 93 -1.39 5.00 -5.57
C VAL A 93 -1.79 6.38 -5.04
N ALA A 94 -3.08 6.62 -4.94
CA ALA A 94 -3.77 7.89 -4.72
C ALA A 94 -3.48 8.92 -5.83
N GLU A 95 -4.38 9.85 -6.08
CA GLU A 95 -4.12 10.97 -7.00
C GLU A 95 -2.94 11.82 -6.51
N GLU A 96 -2.77 11.93 -5.20
CA GLU A 96 -1.70 12.64 -4.51
C GLU A 96 -0.35 11.91 -4.55
N ARG A 97 -0.31 10.71 -5.13
CA ARG A 97 0.92 9.90 -5.29
C ARG A 97 1.62 9.60 -3.97
N VAL A 98 0.85 9.11 -3.00
CA VAL A 98 1.36 8.76 -1.66
C VAL A 98 2.39 7.62 -1.72
N ILE A 99 2.22 6.71 -2.69
CA ILE A 99 3.27 5.78 -3.11
C ILE A 99 3.47 5.98 -4.62
N SER A 100 4.68 6.23 -5.05
CA SER A 100 5.03 6.50 -6.45
C SER A 100 6.26 5.72 -6.91
N VAL A 101 6.44 5.58 -8.22
CA VAL A 101 7.60 4.90 -8.80
C VAL A 101 8.93 5.42 -8.23
N PRO A 102 9.20 6.74 -8.17
CA PRO A 102 10.45 7.23 -7.59
C PRO A 102 10.69 6.79 -6.15
N GLN A 103 9.64 6.82 -5.30
CA GLN A 103 9.76 6.33 -3.91
C GLN A 103 10.10 4.85 -3.85
N ILE A 104 9.39 4.03 -4.65
CA ILE A 104 9.63 2.57 -4.70
C ILE A 104 11.08 2.28 -5.10
N GLN A 105 11.62 3.01 -6.04
CA GLN A 105 13.02 2.87 -6.47
C GLN A 105 14.03 3.23 -5.38
N GLU A 106 13.69 4.12 -4.46
CA GLU A 106 14.53 4.53 -3.33
C GLU A 106 14.42 3.59 -2.12
N TRP A 107 13.42 2.71 -2.06
CA TRP A 107 13.24 1.81 -0.94
C TRP A 107 14.40 0.81 -0.81
N SER A 108 14.92 0.65 0.42
CA SER A 108 16.12 -0.14 0.73
C SER A 108 15.92 -1.12 1.88
N ASN A 109 14.79 -1.79 1.89
CA ASN A 109 14.34 -2.69 2.96
C ASN A 109 14.55 -4.18 2.65
N ILE A 110 15.59 -4.56 1.93
CA ILE A 110 15.84 -5.92 1.41
C ILE A 110 15.75 -7.04 2.46
N ASN A 111 16.00 -6.75 3.73
CA ASN A 111 15.91 -7.72 4.82
C ASN A 111 14.52 -7.77 5.51
N LYS A 112 13.57 -6.93 5.07
CA LYS A 112 12.27 -6.72 5.72
C LYS A 112 11.19 -6.49 4.67
N LEU A 113 11.12 -7.37 3.68
CA LEU A 113 10.24 -7.25 2.53
C LEU A 113 8.78 -7.59 2.90
N PRO A 114 7.82 -6.69 2.76
CA PRO A 114 6.41 -6.98 2.96
C PRO A 114 5.80 -7.78 1.81
N LEU A 115 4.71 -8.48 2.09
CA LEU A 115 3.66 -8.70 1.11
C LEU A 115 2.90 -7.38 0.96
N ILE A 116 2.76 -6.89 -0.27
CA ILE A 116 1.93 -5.73 -0.56
C ILE A 116 0.62 -6.20 -1.20
N VAL A 117 -0.49 -5.84 -0.58
CA VAL A 117 -1.84 -5.98 -1.13
C VAL A 117 -2.28 -4.59 -1.57
N SER A 118 -2.66 -4.43 -2.82
CA SER A 118 -3.07 -3.13 -3.35
C SER A 118 -4.38 -3.27 -4.11
N ALA A 119 -5.47 -2.93 -3.45
CA ALA A 119 -6.82 -2.89 -4.02
C ALA A 119 -7.03 -1.55 -4.74
N THR A 120 -6.44 -1.42 -5.91
CA THR A 120 -6.49 -0.24 -6.78
C THR A 120 -6.49 -0.64 -8.25
N CYS A 121 -6.52 0.33 -9.18
CA CYS A 121 -6.45 0.07 -10.62
C CYS A 121 -5.00 -0.04 -11.12
N GLU A 122 -4.73 -0.94 -12.05
CA GLU A 122 -3.54 -0.98 -12.93
C GLU A 122 -2.16 -0.86 -12.24
N PHE A 123 -2.07 -1.09 -10.94
CA PHE A 123 -0.82 -0.89 -10.19
C PHE A 123 0.32 -1.77 -10.70
N THR A 124 -0.01 -2.99 -11.22
CA THR A 124 0.95 -3.88 -11.87
C THR A 124 0.49 -4.21 -13.30
N LYS A 125 0.42 -3.20 -14.14
CA LYS A 125 0.12 -3.37 -15.57
C LYS A 125 1.41 -3.72 -16.32
N TYR A 126 1.81 -4.98 -16.22
CA TYR A 126 3.10 -5.51 -16.68
C TYR A 126 3.20 -5.68 -18.21
N ASP A 127 2.14 -5.42 -18.95
CA ASP A 127 2.08 -5.56 -20.41
C ASP A 127 2.02 -4.21 -21.15
N ASP A 128 2.29 -3.10 -20.47
CA ASP A 128 2.49 -1.80 -21.12
C ASP A 128 3.93 -1.75 -21.69
N PRO A 129 4.11 -1.69 -23.02
CA PRO A 129 5.44 -1.66 -23.61
C PRO A 129 6.17 -0.33 -23.41
N ASP A 130 5.45 0.73 -23.02
CA ASP A 130 6.00 2.09 -22.93
C ASP A 130 6.47 2.46 -21.52
N ARG A 131 6.09 1.66 -20.51
CA ARG A 131 6.51 1.94 -19.13
C ARG A 131 6.54 0.70 -18.24
N VAL A 132 7.37 0.78 -17.20
CA VAL A 132 7.39 -0.17 -16.10
C VAL A 132 6.49 0.40 -14.98
N SER A 133 5.46 -0.34 -14.61
CA SER A 133 4.50 0.07 -13.60
C SER A 133 5.08 0.08 -12.18
N ALA A 134 4.41 0.76 -11.26
CA ALA A 134 4.82 0.85 -9.85
C ALA A 134 4.91 -0.52 -9.17
N GLY A 135 3.96 -1.42 -9.46
CA GLY A 135 4.00 -2.79 -8.92
C GLY A 135 5.15 -3.63 -9.51
N GLU A 136 5.48 -3.45 -10.79
CA GLU A 136 6.68 -4.10 -11.34
C GLU A 136 7.94 -3.59 -10.64
N TRP A 137 8.10 -2.26 -10.49
CA TRP A 137 9.22 -1.70 -9.74
C TRP A 137 9.29 -2.24 -8.31
N ALA A 138 8.15 -2.41 -7.63
CA ALA A 138 8.12 -3.01 -6.31
C ALA A 138 8.58 -4.47 -6.29
N SER A 139 8.44 -5.19 -7.41
CA SER A 139 8.85 -6.60 -7.54
C SER A 139 10.32 -6.75 -7.93
N ILE A 140 10.89 -5.79 -8.68
CA ILE A 140 12.23 -5.92 -9.28
C ILE A 140 13.29 -5.01 -8.63
N ASN A 141 12.93 -4.16 -7.65
CA ASN A 141 13.88 -3.30 -6.96
C ASN A 141 14.93 -4.15 -6.22
N PRO A 142 16.20 -4.11 -6.62
CA PRO A 142 17.26 -4.95 -6.05
C PRO A 142 17.59 -4.60 -4.60
N SER A 143 17.19 -3.42 -4.13
CA SER A 143 17.48 -2.92 -2.79
C SER A 143 16.36 -3.16 -1.80
N GLY A 144 15.15 -3.52 -2.27
CA GLY A 144 14.00 -3.67 -1.35
C GLY A 144 12.65 -3.75 -2.06
N ALA A 145 11.69 -3.06 -1.49
CA ALA A 145 10.28 -2.94 -1.78
C ALA A 145 9.46 -4.14 -1.30
N ALA A 146 9.09 -5.12 -2.12
CA ALA A 146 8.17 -6.18 -1.73
C ALA A 146 8.74 -7.58 -2.01
N ILE A 147 8.33 -8.57 -1.20
CA ILE A 147 8.62 -9.98 -1.49
C ILE A 147 7.59 -10.58 -2.44
N ALA A 148 6.37 -10.07 -2.38
CA ALA A 148 5.26 -10.47 -3.25
C ALA A 148 4.23 -9.35 -3.32
N LEU A 149 3.39 -9.41 -4.35
CA LEU A 149 2.30 -8.47 -4.60
C LEU A 149 1.00 -9.24 -4.86
N MET A 150 -0.07 -8.76 -4.24
CA MET A 150 -1.44 -9.08 -4.62
C MET A 150 -2.09 -7.79 -5.08
N THR A 151 -2.27 -7.63 -6.38
CA THR A 151 -2.67 -6.36 -6.98
C THR A 151 -3.36 -6.56 -8.31
N THR A 152 -3.81 -5.48 -8.95
CA THR A 152 -4.54 -5.51 -10.20
C THR A 152 -3.67 -5.12 -11.39
N THR A 153 -3.98 -5.71 -12.54
CA THR A 153 -3.32 -5.43 -13.83
C THR A 153 -4.19 -4.60 -14.77
N ARG A 154 -5.42 -4.31 -14.36
CA ARG A 154 -6.44 -3.55 -15.12
C ARG A 154 -7.28 -2.70 -14.19
N SER A 155 -8.03 -1.77 -14.78
CA SER A 155 -9.07 -1.04 -14.05
C SER A 155 -10.09 -1.99 -13.45
N VAL A 156 -10.48 -1.75 -12.22
CA VAL A 156 -11.42 -2.58 -11.44
C VAL A 156 -12.50 -1.71 -10.80
N PHE A 157 -13.65 -2.33 -10.55
CA PHE A 157 -14.73 -1.69 -9.80
C PHE A 157 -14.58 -1.94 -8.29
N PHE A 158 -15.01 -1.00 -7.47
CA PHE A 158 -14.95 -1.05 -6.01
C PHE A 158 -15.42 -2.38 -5.42
N GLY A 159 -16.63 -2.84 -5.78
CA GLY A 159 -17.20 -4.06 -5.23
C GLY A 159 -16.36 -5.32 -5.47
N VAL A 160 -15.61 -5.39 -6.57
CA VAL A 160 -14.71 -6.52 -6.84
C VAL A 160 -13.50 -6.45 -5.90
N ASN A 161 -12.91 -5.28 -5.74
CA ASN A 161 -11.79 -5.06 -4.83
C ASN A 161 -12.18 -5.31 -3.37
N THR A 162 -13.34 -4.78 -2.93
CA THR A 162 -13.90 -5.01 -1.59
C THR A 162 -14.05 -6.50 -1.30
N ASN A 163 -14.64 -7.27 -2.21
CA ASN A 163 -14.85 -8.70 -2.03
C ASN A 163 -13.53 -9.48 -2.00
N THR A 164 -12.59 -9.11 -2.86
CA THR A 164 -11.25 -9.73 -2.89
C THR A 164 -10.50 -9.44 -1.58
N GLY A 165 -10.51 -8.20 -1.12
CA GLY A 165 -9.93 -7.80 0.16
C GLY A 165 -10.55 -8.58 1.33
N LYS A 166 -11.87 -8.60 1.44
CA LYS A 166 -12.58 -9.38 2.48
C LYS A 166 -12.19 -10.87 2.45
N SER A 167 -12.08 -11.46 1.28
CA SER A 167 -11.70 -12.87 1.15
C SER A 167 -10.25 -13.14 1.54
N PHE A 168 -9.37 -12.16 1.37
CA PHE A 168 -7.97 -12.28 1.74
C PHE A 168 -7.75 -12.10 3.26
N PHE A 169 -8.50 -11.21 3.91
CA PHE A 169 -8.32 -10.86 5.32
C PHE A 169 -9.22 -11.64 6.29
N ASN A 170 -10.12 -12.48 5.82
CA ASN A 170 -10.96 -13.39 6.63
C ASN A 170 -10.36 -14.80 6.65
#